data_fdccd8740a78c4edd4d8b8a93d97f38e
#
_entry.id   fdccd8740a78c4edd4d8b8a93d97f38e
#
_cell.length_a   1.000
_cell.length_b   1.000
_cell.length_c   1.000
_cell.angle_alpha   90.00
_cell.angle_beta   90.00
_cell.angle_gamma   90.00
#
_symmetry.space_group_name_H-M   'P 1'
#
loop_
_entity.id
_entity.type
_entity.pdbx_description
1 polymer ?
#
loop_
_entity_poly.entity_id
_entity_poly.type
_entity_poly.pdbx_seq_one_letter_code
_entity_poly.pdbx_strand_id
1 'polypeptide(L)'
;MASRASAGVVAPFSADPVAALTVDRFDAVFDLHRDAAKNSSMTVTETIAVRFPESDVNHGIERAIPTYNQDIALHPHVVSITDVHGTPQPYATVDSDDAGYGDDMTVLRIGDKNTYVHGSKTYVIRYTLKNVVWHFADTDDAELYWDVNGTGWDSVIGEASVRIRLHDGTAAALNGKKACYPSAAESADGVSETPCTIASEGDSIVAGVHRLSYYKSLTVAIGFANSAFTEPPHAQQAWQWTVVPWLFFIPLLAGVGWVIYLRTGPFRDARGRGIIVPEYDAPPGVWPMLAADFLGKTSAAFPAELVGLAVRKYLTITENADAPSSSRYTVTLLTTNWSGLDQSEVSLLGALFPKAGVGRRRVLDQTDRSLGDALATQRASAARRVTELGLRARTKSTANRWVRFAFLLLFVLSVGHLAFAAANHAGVWWVVVPDVAAAVFALVLLVLSRRRLRITDDGARVRDHLEGLRQYIELAEKDRLAFLQSPTTAERIDVNDSGAVIKLYEKVLPYAMVLGVSEQWVKVLQDRYATTGESSPDWYSGPSPFLTLAVWSSAVSTSSFATTPASSSESSSSFGGSGGGGFSGGGGGGGGGGGW
;
A
#
# COMPACT_ATOMS: atom_id res chain seq x y z
N MET A 1 -0.67 25.21 -8.42
CA MET A 1 -0.15 23.94 -9.00
C MET A 1 -1.33 23.27 -9.65
N ALA A 2 -1.36 23.25 -10.97
CA ALA A 2 -2.49 22.79 -11.75
C ALA A 2 -2.73 21.29 -11.59
N SER A 3 -3.93 20.91 -11.14
CA SER A 3 -4.42 19.53 -11.12
C SER A 3 -4.64 19.09 -12.57
N ARG A 4 -3.94 18.03 -12.97
CA ARG A 4 -4.13 17.40 -14.28
C ARG A 4 -5.34 16.49 -14.22
N ALA A 5 -6.37 16.83 -14.96
CA ALA A 5 -7.45 15.89 -15.28
C ALA A 5 -6.91 14.82 -16.24
N SER A 6 -7.07 13.54 -15.88
CA SER A 6 -6.75 12.41 -16.76
C SER A 6 -7.89 12.27 -17.76
N ALA A 7 -7.67 12.71 -19.00
CA ALA A 7 -8.52 12.30 -20.10
C ALA A 7 -8.17 10.85 -20.45
N GLY A 8 -9.10 9.92 -20.25
CA GLY A 8 -9.00 8.54 -20.70
C GLY A 8 -8.86 8.53 -22.22
N VAL A 9 -7.76 7.97 -22.71
CA VAL A 9 -7.58 7.68 -24.13
C VAL A 9 -8.54 6.53 -24.45
N VAL A 10 -9.61 6.83 -25.14
CA VAL A 10 -10.45 5.81 -25.79
C VAL A 10 -9.58 5.14 -26.86
N ALA A 11 -9.31 3.85 -26.66
CA ALA A 11 -8.64 3.04 -27.69
C ALA A 11 -9.51 3.06 -28.95
N PRO A 12 -8.90 3.16 -30.16
CA PRO A 12 -9.67 3.09 -31.37
C PRO A 12 -10.30 1.70 -31.46
N PHE A 13 -11.63 1.65 -31.43
CA PHE A 13 -12.37 0.44 -31.82
C PHE A 13 -11.99 0.13 -33.27
N SER A 14 -11.49 -1.07 -33.52
CA SER A 14 -11.49 -1.66 -34.86
C SER A 14 -12.94 -2.10 -35.16
N ALA A 15 -13.77 -1.14 -35.49
CA ALA A 15 -15.02 -1.43 -36.17
C ALA A 15 -14.66 -1.78 -37.61
N ASP A 16 -15.15 -2.93 -38.13
CA ASP A 16 -15.38 -3.09 -39.57
C ASP A 16 -16.04 -1.80 -40.06
N PRO A 17 -15.73 -1.31 -41.28
CA PRO A 17 -16.38 -0.13 -41.81
C PRO A 17 -17.85 -0.46 -42.11
N VAL A 18 -18.65 -0.52 -41.06
CA VAL A 18 -20.11 -0.47 -41.17
C VAL A 18 -20.37 0.87 -41.81
N ALA A 19 -21.16 0.90 -42.89
CA ALA A 19 -21.44 2.12 -43.62
C ALA A 19 -21.96 3.19 -42.64
N ALA A 20 -21.09 4.15 -42.30
CA ALA A 20 -21.34 5.12 -41.26
C ALA A 20 -22.56 5.97 -41.63
N LEU A 21 -23.48 6.16 -40.71
CA LEU A 21 -24.55 7.15 -40.88
C LEU A 21 -23.90 8.55 -41.03
N THR A 22 -24.61 9.47 -41.68
CA THR A 22 -24.22 10.89 -41.77
C THR A 22 -25.25 11.72 -41.05
N VAL A 23 -24.83 12.69 -40.26
CA VAL A 23 -25.72 13.69 -39.67
C VAL A 23 -25.75 14.87 -40.62
N ASP A 24 -26.84 15.00 -41.40
CA ASP A 24 -26.99 16.11 -42.34
C ASP A 24 -27.12 17.45 -41.60
N ARG A 25 -27.85 17.44 -40.47
CA ARG A 25 -28.13 18.65 -39.69
C ARG A 25 -28.38 18.34 -38.23
N PHE A 26 -27.82 19.18 -37.34
CA PHE A 26 -28.02 19.15 -35.90
C PHE A 26 -28.47 20.54 -35.43
N ASP A 27 -29.74 20.72 -35.14
CA ASP A 27 -30.29 21.97 -34.63
C ASP A 27 -30.68 21.81 -33.17
N ALA A 28 -30.18 22.70 -32.32
CA ALA A 28 -30.53 22.72 -30.89
C ALA A 28 -31.28 24.02 -30.53
N VAL A 29 -32.28 23.90 -29.67
CA VAL A 29 -32.88 25.02 -28.97
C VAL A 29 -32.67 24.83 -27.49
N PHE A 30 -32.01 25.82 -26.87
CA PHE A 30 -31.74 25.86 -25.44
C PHE A 30 -32.63 26.93 -24.81
N ASP A 31 -33.61 26.52 -24.04
CA ASP A 31 -34.44 27.42 -23.23
C ASP A 31 -33.79 27.53 -21.85
N LEU A 32 -33.00 28.60 -21.59
CA LEU A 32 -32.29 28.83 -20.33
C LEU A 32 -33.19 29.52 -19.32
N HIS A 33 -33.36 28.92 -18.18
CA HIS A 33 -34.20 29.36 -17.07
C HIS A 33 -33.39 29.65 -15.81
N ARG A 34 -33.90 30.54 -14.98
CA ARG A 34 -33.41 30.88 -13.67
C ARG A 34 -34.52 30.88 -12.65
N ASP A 35 -34.42 30.07 -11.60
CA ASP A 35 -35.41 30.04 -10.52
C ASP A 35 -35.26 31.22 -9.54
N ALA A 36 -36.15 31.30 -8.54
CA ALA A 36 -36.13 32.34 -7.51
C ALA A 36 -34.86 32.29 -6.62
N ALA A 37 -34.23 31.13 -6.47
CA ALA A 37 -32.97 30.95 -5.77
C ALA A 37 -31.74 31.18 -6.67
N LYS A 38 -31.98 31.61 -7.91
CA LYS A 38 -30.98 31.84 -8.97
C LYS A 38 -30.28 30.57 -9.46
N ASN A 39 -30.84 29.39 -9.24
CA ASN A 39 -30.29 28.18 -9.85
C ASN A 39 -30.58 28.14 -11.34
N SER A 40 -29.62 27.68 -12.13
CA SER A 40 -29.76 27.53 -13.57
C SER A 40 -30.42 26.19 -13.94
N SER A 41 -31.30 26.23 -14.94
CA SER A 41 -31.81 25.05 -15.62
C SER A 41 -32.00 25.33 -17.10
N MET A 42 -31.95 24.26 -17.90
CA MET A 42 -32.06 24.38 -19.35
C MET A 42 -32.97 23.27 -19.89
N THR A 43 -33.97 23.69 -20.71
CA THR A 43 -34.69 22.73 -21.53
C THR A 43 -34.03 22.70 -22.90
N VAL A 44 -33.57 21.52 -23.28
CA VAL A 44 -32.92 21.27 -24.57
C VAL A 44 -33.90 20.61 -25.51
N THR A 45 -34.01 21.12 -26.74
CA THR A 45 -34.71 20.46 -27.84
C THR A 45 -33.72 20.29 -28.99
N GLU A 46 -33.32 19.06 -29.28
CA GLU A 46 -32.44 18.72 -30.39
C GLU A 46 -33.26 18.19 -31.56
N THR A 47 -33.03 18.71 -32.78
CA THR A 47 -33.58 18.20 -34.03
C THR A 47 -32.43 17.66 -34.87
N ILE A 48 -32.36 16.35 -35.00
CA ILE A 48 -31.21 15.65 -35.61
C ILE A 48 -31.71 14.99 -36.92
N ALA A 49 -31.28 15.53 -38.04
CA ALA A 49 -31.54 14.94 -39.36
C ALA A 49 -30.38 14.00 -39.75
N VAL A 50 -30.67 12.74 -39.89
CA VAL A 50 -29.69 11.67 -40.12
C VAL A 50 -29.99 10.95 -41.42
N ARG A 51 -28.95 10.60 -42.15
CA ARG A 51 -29.03 9.75 -43.35
C ARG A 51 -28.37 8.41 -43.05
N PHE A 52 -29.18 7.37 -43.09
CA PHE A 52 -28.74 6.00 -42.95
C PHE A 52 -28.37 5.39 -44.28
N PRO A 53 -27.42 4.45 -44.32
CA PRO A 53 -27.14 3.66 -45.51
C PRO A 53 -28.33 2.78 -45.90
N GLU A 54 -28.35 2.34 -47.15
CA GLU A 54 -29.40 1.44 -47.66
C GLU A 54 -29.19 -0.03 -47.23
N SER A 55 -28.11 -0.33 -46.52
CA SER A 55 -27.78 -1.67 -45.97
C SER A 55 -28.43 -1.87 -44.60
N ASP A 56 -28.79 -3.14 -44.27
CA ASP A 56 -29.38 -3.56 -43.00
C ASP A 56 -28.35 -3.56 -41.88
N VAL A 57 -27.91 -2.39 -41.41
CA VAL A 57 -26.85 -2.24 -40.39
C VAL A 57 -27.26 -1.41 -39.19
N ASN A 58 -28.23 -0.46 -39.36
CA ASN A 58 -28.63 0.42 -38.28
C ASN A 58 -30.11 0.20 -37.90
N HIS A 59 -30.38 0.23 -36.59
CA HIS A 59 -31.74 0.18 -36.04
C HIS A 59 -32.22 1.56 -35.58
N GLY A 60 -31.38 2.59 -35.59
CA GLY A 60 -31.64 3.94 -35.15
C GLY A 60 -30.38 4.69 -34.77
N ILE A 61 -30.54 5.67 -33.86
CA ILE A 61 -29.41 6.46 -33.34
C ILE A 61 -29.23 6.25 -31.84
N GLU A 62 -28.01 6.37 -31.37
CA GLU A 62 -27.68 6.59 -29.96
C GLU A 62 -27.46 8.08 -29.71
N ARG A 63 -27.90 8.58 -28.55
CA ARG A 63 -27.64 9.92 -28.07
C ARG A 63 -27.18 9.85 -26.61
N ALA A 64 -25.95 10.18 -26.35
CA ALA A 64 -25.37 10.27 -25.01
C ALA A 64 -25.50 11.70 -24.49
N ILE A 65 -26.14 11.86 -23.33
CA ILE A 65 -26.36 13.12 -22.63
C ILE A 65 -25.57 13.11 -21.34
N PRO A 66 -24.73 14.12 -21.03
CA PRO A 66 -23.91 14.13 -19.84
C PRO A 66 -24.75 14.18 -18.55
N THR A 67 -24.40 13.36 -17.58
CA THR A 67 -24.97 13.36 -16.22
C THR A 67 -24.20 14.26 -15.27
N TYR A 68 -22.91 14.46 -15.56
CA TYR A 68 -22.02 15.36 -14.83
C TYR A 68 -21.24 16.24 -15.81
N ASN A 69 -20.87 17.42 -15.33
CA ASN A 69 -19.80 18.21 -15.89
C ASN A 69 -18.75 18.41 -14.80
N GLN A 70 -17.59 17.78 -14.97
CA GLN A 70 -16.58 17.63 -13.90
C GLN A 70 -17.19 16.99 -12.64
N ASP A 71 -17.44 17.74 -11.57
CA ASP A 71 -18.04 17.29 -10.33
C ASP A 71 -19.44 17.89 -10.07
N ILE A 72 -20.02 18.59 -11.07
CA ILE A 72 -21.35 19.19 -10.99
C ILE A 72 -22.37 18.27 -11.64
N ALA A 73 -23.36 17.83 -10.87
CA ALA A 73 -24.44 16.98 -11.38
C ALA A 73 -25.45 17.78 -12.24
N LEU A 74 -25.69 17.32 -13.48
CA LEU A 74 -26.56 17.98 -14.45
C LEU A 74 -28.01 17.48 -14.41
N HIS A 75 -28.26 16.33 -13.79
CA HIS A 75 -29.60 15.73 -13.63
C HIS A 75 -30.42 15.66 -14.92
N PRO A 76 -29.96 14.99 -15.99
CA PRO A 76 -30.72 14.87 -17.24
C PRO A 76 -32.06 14.15 -17.01
N HIS A 77 -33.12 14.71 -17.60
CA HIS A 77 -34.44 14.10 -17.57
C HIS A 77 -35.08 14.20 -18.95
N VAL A 78 -35.32 13.04 -19.57
CA VAL A 78 -35.95 12.96 -20.91
C VAL A 78 -37.41 13.30 -20.82
N VAL A 79 -37.85 14.27 -21.61
CA VAL A 79 -39.25 14.73 -21.70
C VAL A 79 -39.99 14.02 -22.81
N SER A 80 -39.42 13.97 -24.02
CA SER A 80 -40.02 13.29 -25.17
C SER A 80 -38.97 12.98 -26.25
N ILE A 81 -39.22 11.93 -26.99
CA ILE A 81 -38.47 11.58 -28.21
C ILE A 81 -39.52 11.30 -29.30
N THR A 82 -39.47 12.12 -30.35
CA THR A 82 -40.49 12.06 -31.46
C THR A 82 -39.80 12.20 -32.80
N ASP A 83 -40.57 11.97 -33.87
CA ASP A 83 -40.21 12.47 -35.21
C ASP A 83 -40.65 13.94 -35.40
N VAL A 84 -40.42 14.48 -36.59
CA VAL A 84 -40.79 15.87 -36.95
C VAL A 84 -42.29 16.12 -36.95
N HIS A 85 -43.14 15.08 -37.01
CA HIS A 85 -44.59 15.15 -36.98
C HIS A 85 -45.15 14.95 -35.56
N GLY A 86 -44.27 14.81 -34.57
CA GLY A 86 -44.65 14.58 -33.17
C GLY A 86 -44.98 13.14 -32.83
N THR A 87 -44.73 12.17 -33.72
CA THR A 87 -44.94 10.74 -33.45
C THR A 87 -43.89 10.22 -32.50
N PRO A 88 -44.27 9.63 -31.35
CA PRO A 88 -43.30 9.08 -30.40
C PRO A 88 -42.42 7.99 -31.03
N GLN A 89 -41.13 8.07 -30.77
CA GLN A 89 -40.16 7.06 -31.19
C GLN A 89 -39.85 6.10 -30.02
N PRO A 90 -39.74 4.79 -30.26
CA PRO A 90 -39.31 3.85 -29.24
C PRO A 90 -37.85 4.13 -28.85
N TYR A 91 -37.55 4.06 -27.54
CA TYR A 91 -36.19 4.20 -27.06
C TYR A 91 -35.98 3.40 -25.78
N ALA A 92 -34.72 3.12 -25.47
CA ALA A 92 -34.27 2.56 -24.21
C ALA A 92 -33.09 3.36 -23.68
N THR A 93 -33.00 3.47 -22.36
CA THR A 93 -31.76 3.93 -21.72
C THR A 93 -30.85 2.72 -21.55
N VAL A 94 -29.62 2.80 -22.01
CA VAL A 94 -28.62 1.75 -21.93
C VAL A 94 -27.47 2.20 -21.04
N ASP A 95 -26.69 1.22 -20.57
CA ASP A 95 -25.50 1.51 -19.80
C ASP A 95 -24.46 2.24 -20.66
N SER A 96 -23.88 3.29 -20.11
CA SER A 96 -22.92 4.14 -20.84
C SER A 96 -21.63 3.41 -21.18
N ASP A 97 -21.17 2.51 -20.32
CA ASP A 97 -19.97 1.69 -20.56
C ASP A 97 -20.21 0.66 -21.67
N ASP A 98 -21.38 0.02 -21.67
CA ASP A 98 -21.78 -0.93 -22.73
C ASP A 98 -21.93 -0.23 -24.09
N ALA A 99 -22.25 1.05 -24.09
CA ALA A 99 -22.36 1.89 -25.29
C ALA A 99 -21.05 2.61 -25.68
N GLY A 100 -19.99 2.49 -24.85
CA GLY A 100 -18.67 3.04 -25.14
C GLY A 100 -18.51 4.55 -24.90
N TYR A 101 -19.44 5.19 -24.16
CA TYR A 101 -19.40 6.63 -23.88
C TYR A 101 -18.73 7.01 -22.54
N GLY A 102 -18.42 6.01 -21.68
CA GLY A 102 -17.87 6.22 -20.34
C GLY A 102 -18.91 6.55 -19.26
N ASP A 103 -18.50 6.58 -17.99
CA ASP A 103 -19.38 6.53 -16.81
C ASP A 103 -20.39 7.70 -16.65
N ASP A 104 -20.11 8.88 -17.18
CA ASP A 104 -20.86 10.11 -16.87
C ASP A 104 -21.93 10.47 -17.90
N MET A 105 -22.56 9.49 -18.55
CA MET A 105 -23.54 9.72 -19.59
C MET A 105 -24.86 8.98 -19.35
N THR A 106 -25.97 9.60 -19.74
CA THR A 106 -27.25 8.92 -19.98
C THR A 106 -27.34 8.63 -21.47
N VAL A 107 -27.26 7.36 -21.86
CA VAL A 107 -27.29 6.96 -23.27
C VAL A 107 -28.69 6.53 -23.67
N LEU A 108 -29.24 7.22 -24.66
CA LEU A 108 -30.55 6.93 -25.25
C LEU A 108 -30.34 6.19 -26.57
N ARG A 109 -30.76 4.95 -26.62
CA ARG A 109 -30.79 4.13 -27.83
C ARG A 109 -32.19 4.27 -28.44
N ILE A 110 -32.30 5.01 -29.54
CA ILE A 110 -33.56 5.42 -30.15
C ILE A 110 -33.79 4.61 -31.43
N GLY A 111 -34.86 3.83 -31.47
CA GLY A 111 -35.20 2.91 -32.55
C GLY A 111 -35.71 1.58 -32.04
N ASP A 112 -36.02 0.65 -32.97
CA ASP A 112 -36.48 -0.71 -32.65
C ASP A 112 -35.44 -1.72 -33.13
N LYS A 113 -34.91 -2.51 -32.21
CA LYS A 113 -33.90 -3.57 -32.45
C LYS A 113 -34.29 -4.61 -33.51
N ASN A 114 -35.57 -4.73 -33.84
CA ASN A 114 -36.10 -5.67 -34.82
C ASN A 114 -36.35 -5.06 -36.19
N THR A 115 -36.09 -3.72 -36.36
CA THR A 115 -36.37 -2.98 -37.57
C THR A 115 -35.15 -2.19 -37.99
N TYR A 116 -34.65 -2.46 -39.21
CA TYR A 116 -33.59 -1.67 -39.80
C TYR A 116 -34.12 -0.34 -40.33
N VAL A 117 -33.28 0.71 -40.25
CA VAL A 117 -33.61 2.04 -40.71
C VAL A 117 -32.74 2.42 -41.90
N HIS A 118 -33.36 2.92 -42.98
CA HIS A 118 -32.71 3.35 -44.20
C HIS A 118 -33.09 4.77 -44.58
N GLY A 119 -32.26 5.41 -45.43
CA GLY A 119 -32.54 6.74 -45.96
C GLY A 119 -32.58 7.83 -44.89
N SER A 120 -33.29 8.94 -45.16
CA SER A 120 -33.32 10.09 -44.27
C SER A 120 -34.37 9.95 -43.17
N LYS A 121 -33.95 10.17 -41.92
CA LYS A 121 -34.81 10.26 -40.73
C LYS A 121 -34.46 11.49 -39.91
N THR A 122 -35.49 12.03 -39.22
CA THR A 122 -35.27 13.14 -38.30
C THR A 122 -35.84 12.80 -36.94
N TYR A 123 -35.02 12.96 -35.91
CA TYR A 123 -35.35 12.73 -34.51
C TYR A 123 -35.45 14.09 -33.78
N VAL A 124 -36.47 14.23 -32.94
CA VAL A 124 -36.63 15.38 -32.05
C VAL A 124 -36.56 14.91 -30.61
N ILE A 125 -35.48 15.26 -29.94
CA ILE A 125 -35.20 14.83 -28.56
C ILE A 125 -35.39 16.03 -27.65
N ARG A 126 -36.23 15.92 -26.63
CA ARG A 126 -36.45 16.98 -25.64
C ARG A 126 -36.11 16.46 -24.25
N TYR A 127 -35.23 17.17 -23.55
CA TYR A 127 -34.82 16.85 -22.20
C TYR A 127 -34.52 18.10 -21.37
N THR A 128 -34.42 17.97 -20.06
CA THR A 128 -34.04 19.05 -19.14
C THR A 128 -32.74 18.74 -18.43
N LEU A 129 -32.00 19.82 -18.15
CA LEU A 129 -30.75 19.78 -17.36
C LEU A 129 -30.84 20.84 -16.26
N LYS A 130 -30.09 20.62 -15.18
CA LYS A 130 -29.89 21.58 -14.08
C LYS A 130 -28.43 21.96 -14.01
N ASN A 131 -28.13 23.06 -13.29
CA ASN A 131 -26.75 23.44 -12.99
C ASN A 131 -25.88 23.67 -14.25
N VAL A 132 -26.43 24.35 -15.25
CA VAL A 132 -25.81 24.53 -16.56
C VAL A 132 -24.97 25.81 -16.69
N VAL A 133 -25.02 26.70 -15.70
CA VAL A 133 -24.23 27.94 -15.64
C VAL A 133 -23.30 27.86 -14.46
N TRP A 134 -21.99 28.12 -14.66
CA TRP A 134 -20.93 28.02 -13.64
C TRP A 134 -20.15 29.32 -13.54
N HIS A 135 -19.44 29.51 -12.42
CA HIS A 135 -18.50 30.60 -12.23
C HIS A 135 -17.10 30.21 -12.69
N PHE A 136 -16.48 31.06 -13.47
CA PHE A 136 -15.12 30.90 -13.96
C PHE A 136 -14.20 31.92 -13.28
N ALA A 137 -13.24 31.43 -12.50
CA ALA A 137 -12.34 32.25 -11.69
C ALA A 137 -11.39 33.12 -12.53
N ASP A 138 -11.12 32.75 -13.77
CA ASP A 138 -10.24 33.45 -14.69
C ASP A 138 -10.94 34.65 -15.38
N THR A 139 -12.25 34.59 -15.56
CA THR A 139 -13.05 35.65 -16.15
C THR A 139 -13.82 36.46 -15.11
N ASP A 140 -13.95 35.95 -13.87
CA ASP A 140 -14.81 36.46 -12.79
C ASP A 140 -16.28 36.63 -13.21
N ASP A 141 -16.75 35.79 -14.13
CA ASP A 141 -18.08 35.79 -14.68
C ASP A 141 -18.81 34.46 -14.41
N ALA A 142 -20.16 34.52 -14.44
CA ALA A 142 -20.96 33.31 -14.57
C ALA A 142 -21.16 33.04 -16.07
N GLU A 143 -20.91 31.83 -16.54
CA GLU A 143 -20.96 31.50 -17.97
C GLU A 143 -21.76 30.22 -18.24
N LEU A 144 -22.56 30.26 -19.32
CA LEU A 144 -23.02 29.07 -20.01
C LEU A 144 -21.91 28.68 -21.02
N TYR A 145 -21.05 27.73 -20.67
CA TYR A 145 -20.00 27.22 -21.53
C TYR A 145 -20.37 25.80 -21.96
N TRP A 146 -20.86 25.61 -23.21
CA TRP A 146 -21.56 24.38 -23.56
C TRP A 146 -21.21 23.86 -24.95
N ASP A 147 -20.93 22.54 -25.02
CA ASP A 147 -20.73 21.79 -26.26
C ASP A 147 -22.12 21.39 -26.83
N VAL A 148 -22.57 22.03 -27.88
CA VAL A 148 -23.94 21.93 -28.39
C VAL A 148 -24.31 20.51 -28.81
N ASN A 149 -23.51 19.89 -29.66
CA ASN A 149 -23.72 18.52 -30.12
C ASN A 149 -22.94 17.49 -29.28
N GLY A 150 -21.92 17.92 -28.54
CA GLY A 150 -20.97 17.07 -27.86
C GLY A 150 -19.86 16.55 -28.77
N THR A 151 -18.80 16.01 -28.15
CA THR A 151 -17.58 15.55 -28.82
C THR A 151 -17.57 14.08 -29.18
N GLY A 152 -18.59 13.31 -28.79
CA GLY A 152 -18.65 11.85 -28.97
C GLY A 152 -19.36 11.38 -30.25
N TRP A 153 -19.47 12.21 -31.28
CA TRP A 153 -20.05 11.81 -32.56
C TRP A 153 -19.00 11.14 -33.45
N ASP A 154 -19.26 9.91 -33.83
CA ASP A 154 -18.42 9.12 -34.75
C ASP A 154 -18.75 9.37 -36.22
N SER A 155 -19.46 10.46 -36.52
CA SER A 155 -19.91 10.84 -37.85
C SER A 155 -19.69 12.32 -38.12
N VAL A 156 -19.59 12.67 -39.39
CA VAL A 156 -19.55 14.09 -39.86
C VAL A 156 -20.94 14.71 -39.69
N ILE A 157 -20.98 15.92 -39.14
CA ILE A 157 -22.18 16.74 -39.05
C ILE A 157 -22.12 17.84 -40.13
N GLY A 158 -23.05 17.83 -41.06
CA GLY A 158 -23.08 18.78 -42.19
C GLY A 158 -23.31 20.21 -41.77
N GLU A 159 -24.23 20.45 -40.86
CA GLU A 159 -24.53 21.75 -40.28
C GLU A 159 -24.89 21.55 -38.79
N ALA A 160 -24.30 22.35 -37.90
CA ALA A 160 -24.70 22.40 -36.50
C ALA A 160 -25.10 23.83 -36.13
N SER A 161 -26.28 23.99 -35.47
CA SER A 161 -26.76 25.28 -35.02
C SER A 161 -27.38 25.19 -33.62
N VAL A 162 -27.34 26.31 -32.89
CA VAL A 162 -28.03 26.47 -31.61
C VAL A 162 -28.73 27.81 -31.51
N ARG A 163 -29.95 27.80 -30.97
CA ARG A 163 -30.70 28.98 -30.57
C ARG A 163 -30.91 28.94 -29.06
N ILE A 164 -30.29 29.87 -28.35
CA ILE A 164 -30.38 29.98 -26.89
C ILE A 164 -31.39 31.07 -26.58
N ARG A 165 -32.52 30.70 -26.00
CA ARG A 165 -33.58 31.59 -25.54
C ARG A 165 -33.42 31.87 -24.06
N LEU A 166 -33.45 33.13 -23.70
CA LEU A 166 -33.20 33.63 -22.36
C LEU A 166 -34.52 33.95 -21.66
N HIS A 167 -34.87 33.18 -20.64
CA HIS A 167 -36.10 33.32 -19.86
C HIS A 167 -35.84 33.89 -18.47
N ASP A 168 -36.89 34.24 -17.73
CA ASP A 168 -36.84 34.60 -16.30
C ASP A 168 -35.85 35.74 -15.96
N GLY A 169 -35.73 36.72 -16.87
CA GLY A 169 -34.85 37.87 -16.72
C GLY A 169 -33.36 37.58 -16.93
N THR A 170 -33.00 36.42 -17.45
CA THR A 170 -31.60 36.07 -17.76
C THR A 170 -31.02 36.96 -18.87
N ALA A 171 -31.85 37.44 -19.81
CA ALA A 171 -31.41 38.38 -20.84
C ALA A 171 -30.85 39.70 -20.27
N ALA A 172 -31.45 40.21 -19.19
CA ALA A 172 -31.00 41.43 -18.53
C ALA A 172 -29.70 41.22 -17.70
N ALA A 173 -29.33 39.96 -17.44
CA ALA A 173 -28.13 39.59 -16.71
C ALA A 173 -26.90 39.35 -17.59
N LEU A 174 -27.04 39.43 -18.92
CA LEU A 174 -25.93 39.32 -19.86
C LEU A 174 -24.89 40.41 -19.60
N ASN A 175 -23.60 40.03 -19.59
CA ASN A 175 -22.48 40.98 -19.46
C ASN A 175 -21.90 41.43 -20.81
N GLY A 176 -22.52 41.00 -21.93
CA GLY A 176 -22.10 41.32 -23.29
C GLY A 176 -21.00 40.40 -23.87
N LYS A 177 -20.40 39.56 -23.07
CA LYS A 177 -19.40 38.59 -23.56
C LYS A 177 -20.11 37.38 -24.17
N LYS A 178 -19.79 37.08 -25.41
CA LYS A 178 -20.24 35.85 -26.09
C LYS A 178 -19.23 35.41 -27.11
N ALA A 179 -19.00 34.12 -27.21
CA ALA A 179 -18.12 33.51 -28.18
C ALA A 179 -18.65 32.15 -28.63
N CYS A 180 -18.22 31.70 -29.79
CA CYS A 180 -18.36 30.33 -30.20
C CYS A 180 -17.02 29.80 -30.70
N TYR A 181 -16.83 28.49 -30.53
CA TYR A 181 -15.60 27.80 -30.94
C TYR A 181 -16.00 26.49 -31.62
N PRO A 182 -15.50 26.17 -32.84
CA PRO A 182 -15.41 24.76 -33.24
C PRO A 182 -14.31 24.11 -32.40
N SER A 183 -14.49 22.90 -31.91
CA SER A 183 -13.48 22.29 -31.03
C SER A 183 -12.10 22.23 -31.69
N ALA A 184 -11.09 22.77 -31.00
CA ALA A 184 -9.76 23.02 -31.50
C ALA A 184 -8.86 21.76 -31.47
N ALA A 185 -9.13 20.74 -32.29
CA ALA A 185 -8.13 19.72 -32.58
C ALA A 185 -7.93 19.67 -34.10
N GLU A 186 -6.70 19.48 -34.55
CA GLU A 186 -6.42 19.23 -35.96
C GLU A 186 -7.34 18.13 -36.49
N SER A 187 -8.07 18.41 -37.55
CA SER A 187 -8.95 17.43 -38.16
C SER A 187 -8.09 16.27 -38.70
N ALA A 188 -8.45 15.05 -38.34
CA ALA A 188 -7.75 13.84 -38.80
C ALA A 188 -7.72 13.71 -40.34
N ASP A 189 -8.58 14.44 -41.04
CA ASP A 189 -8.72 14.49 -42.49
C ASP A 189 -8.01 15.70 -43.15
N GLY A 190 -7.33 16.55 -42.37
CA GLY A 190 -6.56 17.70 -42.89
C GLY A 190 -7.45 18.84 -43.43
N VAL A 191 -8.73 18.82 -43.22
CA VAL A 191 -9.67 19.86 -43.67
C VAL A 191 -9.78 20.95 -42.60
N SER A 192 -9.51 22.21 -42.97
CA SER A 192 -9.68 23.36 -42.09
C SER A 192 -11.16 23.54 -41.76
N GLU A 193 -11.50 23.58 -40.48
CA GLU A 193 -12.88 23.81 -40.05
C GLU A 193 -13.35 25.24 -40.37
N THR A 194 -14.61 25.37 -40.74
CA THR A 194 -15.24 26.66 -41.00
C THR A 194 -15.41 27.44 -39.67
N PRO A 195 -15.04 28.70 -39.59
CA PRO A 195 -15.31 29.50 -38.38
C PRO A 195 -16.79 29.49 -38.02
N CYS A 196 -17.12 29.36 -36.74
CA CYS A 196 -18.49 29.48 -36.29
C CYS A 196 -18.92 30.94 -36.27
N THR A 197 -20.23 31.16 -36.41
CA THR A 197 -20.87 32.49 -36.28
C THR A 197 -21.67 32.53 -34.99
N ILE A 198 -21.68 33.69 -34.29
CA ILE A 198 -22.51 33.92 -33.12
C ILE A 198 -23.12 35.35 -33.18
N ALA A 199 -24.41 35.45 -33.00
CA ALA A 199 -25.13 36.71 -33.06
C ALA A 199 -26.25 36.79 -32.00
N SER A 200 -26.65 38.02 -31.62
CA SER A 200 -27.83 38.23 -30.78
C SER A 200 -29.02 38.58 -31.67
N GLU A 201 -30.15 37.93 -31.45
CA GLU A 201 -31.43 38.15 -32.13
C GLU A 201 -32.53 38.39 -31.08
N GLY A 202 -32.77 39.67 -30.71
CA GLY A 202 -33.68 40.00 -29.61
C GLY A 202 -33.22 39.36 -28.29
N ASP A 203 -34.11 38.60 -27.63
CA ASP A 203 -33.81 37.85 -26.38
C ASP A 203 -33.20 36.48 -26.65
N SER A 204 -32.68 36.24 -27.83
CA SER A 204 -32.03 34.98 -28.19
C SER A 204 -30.62 35.23 -28.68
N ILE A 205 -29.74 34.21 -28.45
CA ILE A 205 -28.42 34.16 -29.03
C ILE A 205 -28.40 32.96 -29.99
N VAL A 206 -27.90 33.18 -31.20
CA VAL A 206 -27.82 32.15 -32.24
C VAL A 206 -26.37 31.93 -32.59
N ALA A 207 -25.96 30.66 -32.64
CA ALA A 207 -24.66 30.28 -33.14
C ALA A 207 -24.76 29.10 -34.11
N GLY A 208 -23.83 29.02 -35.04
CA GLY A 208 -23.82 27.93 -36.03
C GLY A 208 -22.47 27.76 -36.71
N VAL A 209 -22.26 26.57 -37.25
CA VAL A 209 -21.07 26.17 -37.99
C VAL A 209 -21.48 25.24 -39.15
N HIS A 210 -20.85 25.44 -40.30
CA HIS A 210 -20.99 24.55 -41.44
C HIS A 210 -19.89 23.49 -41.37
N ARG A 211 -20.27 22.23 -41.28
CA ARG A 211 -19.42 21.05 -41.21
C ARG A 211 -18.57 20.94 -39.94
N LEU A 212 -18.87 19.94 -39.17
CA LEU A 212 -18.02 19.41 -38.09
C LEU A 212 -17.52 18.03 -38.48
N SER A 213 -16.22 17.82 -38.31
CA SER A 213 -15.58 16.52 -38.49
C SER A 213 -15.91 15.56 -37.34
N TYR A 214 -15.46 14.31 -37.45
CA TYR A 214 -15.60 13.30 -36.39
C TYR A 214 -15.09 13.81 -35.05
N TYR A 215 -15.85 13.55 -34.00
CA TYR A 215 -15.50 13.92 -32.62
C TYR A 215 -15.31 15.43 -32.38
N LYS A 216 -15.95 16.27 -33.21
CA LYS A 216 -15.91 17.72 -33.06
C LYS A 216 -17.25 18.27 -32.60
N SER A 217 -17.22 19.36 -31.82
CA SER A 217 -18.42 20.07 -31.35
C SER A 217 -18.42 21.56 -31.70
N LEU A 218 -19.63 22.12 -31.78
CA LEU A 218 -19.85 23.55 -31.70
C LEU A 218 -19.95 23.91 -30.21
N THR A 219 -18.95 24.62 -29.68
CA THR A 219 -18.95 25.11 -28.30
C THR A 219 -19.42 26.56 -28.26
N VAL A 220 -20.33 26.91 -27.34
CA VAL A 220 -20.77 28.26 -27.09
C VAL A 220 -20.39 28.72 -25.69
N ALA A 221 -19.94 29.96 -25.55
CA ALA A 221 -19.66 30.62 -24.28
C ALA A 221 -20.50 31.91 -24.19
N ILE A 222 -21.33 32.02 -23.16
CA ILE A 222 -22.21 33.19 -22.94
C ILE A 222 -22.01 33.64 -21.50
N GLY A 223 -21.52 34.87 -21.35
CA GLY A 223 -21.22 35.46 -20.07
C GLY A 223 -22.40 36.22 -19.46
N PHE A 224 -22.58 36.04 -18.18
CA PHE A 224 -23.55 36.72 -17.33
C PHE A 224 -22.84 37.47 -16.20
N ALA A 225 -23.48 38.44 -15.59
CA ALA A 225 -22.97 39.06 -14.37
C ALA A 225 -22.76 38.00 -13.27
N ASN A 226 -21.67 38.11 -12.53
CA ASN A 226 -21.28 37.12 -11.52
C ASN A 226 -22.39 36.80 -10.50
N SER A 227 -23.21 37.83 -10.14
CA SER A 227 -24.34 37.66 -9.22
C SER A 227 -25.62 37.12 -9.86
N ALA A 228 -25.62 36.82 -11.16
CA ALA A 228 -26.80 36.43 -11.90
C ALA A 228 -27.32 35.04 -11.53
N PHE A 229 -26.41 34.13 -11.29
CA PHE A 229 -26.69 32.74 -10.92
C PHE A 229 -25.99 32.36 -9.59
N THR A 230 -26.57 31.41 -8.89
CA THR A 230 -25.94 30.76 -7.75
C THR A 230 -25.01 29.69 -8.29
N GLU A 231 -23.80 29.63 -7.73
CA GLU A 231 -22.86 28.57 -8.08
C GLU A 231 -23.43 27.19 -7.71
N PRO A 232 -23.43 26.23 -8.64
CA PRO A 232 -23.94 24.90 -8.37
C PRO A 232 -23.13 24.19 -7.29
N PRO A 233 -23.75 23.29 -6.52
CA PRO A 233 -23.04 22.54 -5.52
C PRO A 233 -22.08 21.55 -6.18
N HIS A 234 -20.81 21.67 -5.87
CA HIS A 234 -19.81 20.68 -6.24
C HIS A 234 -19.96 19.41 -5.41
N ALA A 235 -20.09 18.24 -6.04
CA ALA A 235 -20.22 16.96 -5.36
C ALA A 235 -19.06 16.72 -4.39
N GLN A 236 -17.86 17.15 -4.78
CA GLN A 236 -16.63 17.01 -4.00
C GLN A 236 -16.58 17.88 -2.74
N GLN A 237 -17.40 18.93 -2.62
CA GLN A 237 -17.46 19.82 -1.45
C GLN A 237 -18.51 19.41 -0.42
N ALA A 238 -19.28 18.35 -0.67
CA ALA A 238 -20.25 17.85 0.29
C ALA A 238 -19.56 17.46 1.61
N TRP A 239 -20.22 17.73 2.75
CA TRP A 239 -19.66 17.52 4.10
C TRP A 239 -19.15 16.09 4.32
N GLN A 240 -19.75 15.09 3.69
CA GLN A 240 -19.32 13.71 3.74
C GLN A 240 -17.90 13.49 3.17
N TRP A 241 -17.49 14.31 2.20
CA TRP A 241 -16.16 14.24 1.61
C TRP A 241 -15.15 15.14 2.31
N THR A 242 -15.60 16.25 2.88
CA THR A 242 -14.73 17.25 3.51
C THR A 242 -14.51 17.01 5.01
N VAL A 243 -15.50 16.45 5.71
CA VAL A 243 -15.46 16.28 7.18
C VAL A 243 -15.21 14.83 7.59
N VAL A 244 -15.89 13.85 6.97
CA VAL A 244 -15.85 12.44 7.39
C VAL A 244 -14.43 11.87 7.43
N PRO A 245 -13.54 12.10 6.46
CA PRO A 245 -12.17 11.57 6.51
C PRO A 245 -11.41 12.01 7.78
N TRP A 246 -11.63 13.24 8.25
CA TRP A 246 -10.99 13.78 9.44
C TRP A 246 -11.55 13.21 10.73
N LEU A 247 -12.82 12.78 10.74
CA LEU A 247 -13.42 12.14 11.92
C LEU A 247 -12.75 10.81 12.27
N PHE A 248 -12.14 10.11 11.31
CA PHE A 248 -11.37 8.89 11.58
C PHE A 248 -10.17 9.13 12.50
N PHE A 249 -9.61 10.34 12.53
CA PHE A 249 -8.45 10.65 13.37
C PHE A 249 -8.79 10.73 14.86
N ILE A 250 -10.02 11.03 15.25
CA ILE A 250 -10.43 11.13 16.66
C ILE A 250 -10.19 9.80 17.40
N PRO A 251 -10.76 8.65 16.97
CA PRO A 251 -10.50 7.37 17.62
C PRO A 251 -9.06 6.88 17.43
N LEU A 252 -8.37 7.30 16.35
CA LEU A 252 -6.96 6.96 16.14
C LEU A 252 -6.05 7.67 17.14
N LEU A 253 -6.31 8.93 17.48
CA LEU A 253 -5.59 9.67 18.52
C LEU A 253 -5.81 9.03 19.90
N ALA A 254 -7.04 8.64 20.23
CA ALA A 254 -7.33 7.86 21.45
C ALA A 254 -6.55 6.52 21.45
N GLY A 255 -6.42 5.90 20.27
CA GLY A 255 -5.63 4.69 20.06
C GLY A 255 -4.14 4.87 20.34
N VAL A 256 -3.56 6.01 20.00
CA VAL A 256 -2.16 6.34 20.38
C VAL A 256 -2.02 6.36 21.90
N GLY A 257 -2.92 7.06 22.61
CA GLY A 257 -2.93 7.08 24.08
C GLY A 257 -3.04 5.67 24.66
N TRP A 258 -3.89 4.83 24.07
CA TRP A 258 -4.03 3.42 24.48
C TRP A 258 -2.72 2.63 24.27
N VAL A 259 -2.06 2.76 23.11
CA VAL A 259 -0.79 2.07 22.84
C VAL A 259 0.30 2.54 23.79
N ILE A 260 0.38 3.84 24.08
CA ILE A 260 1.30 4.40 25.08
C ILE A 260 1.01 3.79 26.46
N TYR A 261 -0.25 3.78 26.90
CA TYR A 261 -0.66 3.15 28.16
C TYR A 261 -0.23 1.67 28.24
N LEU A 262 -0.46 0.90 27.17
CA LEU A 262 -0.02 -0.50 27.12
C LEU A 262 1.50 -0.63 27.25
N ARG A 263 2.26 0.22 26.59
CA ARG A 263 3.74 0.16 26.55
C ARG A 263 4.39 0.61 27.85
N THR A 264 3.81 1.59 28.52
CA THR A 264 4.34 2.12 29.78
C THR A 264 3.84 1.36 31.01
N GLY A 265 2.71 0.64 30.89
CA GLY A 265 2.07 -0.10 31.96
C GLY A 265 2.09 -1.62 31.72
N PRO A 266 0.97 -2.25 31.29
CA PRO A 266 0.82 -3.72 31.29
C PRO A 266 1.83 -4.49 30.43
N PHE A 267 2.39 -3.88 29.39
CA PHE A 267 3.34 -4.51 28.45
C PHE A 267 4.79 -4.10 28.74
N ARG A 268 5.03 -3.40 29.83
CA ARG A 268 6.36 -3.01 30.24
C ARG A 268 7.12 -4.24 30.75
N ASP A 269 8.40 -4.31 30.40
CA ASP A 269 9.33 -5.28 30.97
C ASP A 269 9.55 -4.99 32.46
N ALA A 270 9.75 -6.04 33.25
CA ALA A 270 10.05 -5.91 34.67
C ALA A 270 11.35 -5.11 34.88
N ARG A 271 11.33 -4.29 35.94
CA ARG A 271 12.50 -3.55 36.38
C ARG A 271 13.47 -4.54 37.04
N GLY A 272 14.75 -4.48 36.69
CA GLY A 272 15.78 -5.26 37.35
C GLY A 272 16.14 -4.70 38.73
N ARG A 273 17.27 -5.20 39.26
CA ARG A 273 17.80 -4.82 40.58
C ARG A 273 18.25 -3.35 40.67
N GLY A 274 18.40 -2.65 39.53
CA GLY A 274 18.85 -1.27 39.47
C GLY A 274 20.38 -1.11 39.51
N ILE A 275 21.06 -1.86 40.39
CA ILE A 275 22.53 -1.93 40.44
C ILE A 275 22.89 -3.31 39.91
N ILE A 276 23.73 -3.36 38.89
CA ILE A 276 24.28 -4.57 38.30
C ILE A 276 25.63 -4.80 38.92
N VAL A 277 25.80 -5.99 39.47
CA VAL A 277 27.08 -6.46 40.07
C VAL A 277 27.75 -7.36 39.05
N PRO A 278 29.07 -7.25 38.83
CA PRO A 278 29.78 -8.19 37.98
C PRO A 278 29.61 -9.64 38.48
N GLU A 279 29.36 -10.54 37.55
CA GLU A 279 29.17 -11.99 37.83
C GLU A 279 30.18 -12.80 37.01
N TYR A 280 30.81 -13.80 37.60
CA TYR A 280 31.87 -14.55 36.96
C TYR A 280 31.43 -15.88 36.34
N ASP A 281 30.17 -16.27 36.55
CA ASP A 281 29.58 -17.49 36.00
C ASP A 281 28.22 -17.21 35.34
N ALA A 282 27.70 -18.20 34.66
CA ALA A 282 26.39 -18.10 34.00
C ALA A 282 25.25 -18.28 35.00
N PRO A 283 24.08 -17.70 34.74
CA PRO A 283 22.90 -17.91 35.59
C PRO A 283 22.51 -19.39 35.59
N PRO A 284 22.15 -19.96 36.77
CA PRO A 284 21.77 -21.37 36.86
C PRO A 284 20.62 -21.74 35.94
N GLY A 285 20.76 -22.84 35.18
CA GLY A 285 19.75 -23.34 34.26
C GLY A 285 19.55 -22.51 32.99
N VAL A 286 20.49 -21.62 32.70
CA VAL A 286 20.47 -20.78 31.47
C VAL A 286 21.68 -21.10 30.63
N TRP A 287 21.55 -22.05 29.70
CA TRP A 287 22.61 -22.41 28.74
C TRP A 287 22.71 -21.39 27.59
N PRO A 288 23.79 -21.41 26.79
CA PRO A 288 24.09 -20.37 25.80
C PRO A 288 22.97 -20.11 24.78
N MET A 289 22.33 -21.15 24.22
CA MET A 289 21.23 -21.01 23.27
C MET A 289 20.02 -20.36 23.93
N LEU A 290 19.68 -20.74 25.16
CA LEU A 290 18.57 -20.11 25.91
C LEU A 290 18.87 -18.64 26.22
N ALA A 291 20.10 -18.33 26.64
CA ALA A 291 20.52 -16.93 26.88
C ALA A 291 20.42 -16.10 25.59
N ALA A 292 20.84 -16.65 24.46
CA ALA A 292 20.78 -15.98 23.16
C ALA A 292 19.35 -15.71 22.74
N ASP A 293 18.44 -16.68 22.86
CA ASP A 293 17.02 -16.50 22.53
C ASP A 293 16.34 -15.50 23.50
N PHE A 294 16.65 -15.62 24.80
CA PHE A 294 16.15 -14.69 25.81
C PHE A 294 16.58 -13.25 25.54
N LEU A 295 17.84 -13.01 25.13
CA LEU A 295 18.35 -11.66 24.80
C LEU A 295 17.98 -11.21 23.37
N GLY A 296 17.40 -12.08 22.54
CA GLY A 296 17.12 -11.79 21.14
C GLY A 296 18.35 -11.82 20.22
N LYS A 297 19.45 -12.41 20.67
CA LYS A 297 20.72 -12.58 19.93
C LYS A 297 20.77 -13.90 19.18
N THR A 298 19.76 -14.16 18.39
CA THR A 298 19.46 -15.48 17.81
C THR A 298 20.51 -16.00 16.82
N SER A 299 21.30 -15.12 16.19
CA SER A 299 22.41 -15.51 15.31
C SER A 299 23.56 -16.19 16.07
N ALA A 300 23.81 -15.79 17.31
CA ALA A 300 24.83 -16.37 18.15
C ALA A 300 24.37 -17.65 18.88
N ALA A 301 23.10 -18.01 18.86
CA ALA A 301 22.52 -19.08 19.66
C ALA A 301 23.18 -20.43 19.38
N PHE A 302 23.17 -20.86 18.12
CA PHE A 302 23.72 -22.19 17.76
C PHE A 302 25.23 -22.27 17.86
N PRO A 303 26.03 -21.32 17.34
CA PRO A 303 27.49 -21.38 17.48
C PRO A 303 27.93 -21.30 18.94
N ALA A 304 27.31 -20.51 19.79
CA ALA A 304 27.62 -20.44 21.22
C ALA A 304 27.28 -21.76 21.95
N GLU A 305 26.16 -22.40 21.59
CA GLU A 305 25.77 -23.67 22.19
C GLU A 305 26.76 -24.79 21.86
N LEU A 306 27.19 -24.87 20.58
CA LEU A 306 28.22 -25.87 20.19
C LEU A 306 29.53 -25.67 20.94
N VAL A 307 29.98 -24.42 21.09
CA VAL A 307 31.18 -24.11 21.90
C VAL A 307 30.94 -24.49 23.37
N GLY A 308 29.75 -24.20 23.92
CA GLY A 308 29.38 -24.59 25.28
C GLY A 308 29.41 -26.12 25.52
N LEU A 309 28.90 -26.89 24.56
CA LEU A 309 28.96 -28.37 24.60
C LEU A 309 30.39 -28.89 24.43
N ALA A 310 31.20 -28.22 23.60
CA ALA A 310 32.58 -28.58 23.39
C ALA A 310 33.45 -28.34 24.65
N VAL A 311 33.31 -27.17 25.27
CA VAL A 311 34.00 -26.82 26.53
C VAL A 311 33.65 -27.81 27.66
N ARG A 312 32.39 -28.27 27.71
CA ARG A 312 31.91 -29.29 28.66
C ARG A 312 32.26 -30.73 28.26
N LYS A 313 33.04 -30.92 27.18
CA LYS A 313 33.54 -32.21 26.68
C LYS A 313 32.46 -33.19 26.20
N TYR A 314 31.33 -32.71 25.69
CA TYR A 314 30.32 -33.53 25.01
C TYR A 314 30.67 -33.77 23.55
N LEU A 315 31.32 -32.80 22.91
CA LEU A 315 31.79 -32.90 21.53
C LEU A 315 33.16 -32.19 21.36
N THR A 316 33.81 -32.40 20.20
CA THR A 316 34.94 -31.58 19.72
C THR A 316 34.59 -30.94 18.41
N ILE A 317 35.20 -29.78 18.16
CA ILE A 317 35.06 -29.02 16.93
C ILE A 317 36.38 -29.14 16.16
N THR A 318 36.30 -29.55 14.90
CA THR A 318 37.45 -29.65 13.99
C THR A 318 37.25 -28.72 12.80
N GLU A 319 38.23 -27.87 12.54
CA GLU A 319 38.27 -27.05 11.33
C GLU A 319 39.13 -27.75 10.26
N ASN A 320 38.56 -27.93 9.07
CA ASN A 320 39.28 -28.38 7.90
C ASN A 320 39.50 -27.15 6.97
N ALA A 321 40.74 -26.65 6.97
CA ALA A 321 41.12 -25.48 6.19
C ALA A 321 41.01 -25.69 4.66
N ASP A 322 41.15 -26.94 4.22
CA ASP A 322 41.11 -27.30 2.79
C ASP A 322 39.67 -27.50 2.27
N ALA A 323 38.69 -27.57 3.17
CA ALA A 323 37.30 -27.72 2.78
C ALA A 323 36.65 -26.37 2.35
N PRO A 324 35.61 -26.40 1.49
CA PRO A 324 34.84 -25.21 1.17
C PRO A 324 34.31 -24.51 2.43
N SER A 325 34.15 -23.19 2.37
CA SER A 325 33.68 -22.39 3.52
C SER A 325 32.31 -22.85 4.05
N SER A 326 31.45 -23.42 3.19
CA SER A 326 30.14 -23.97 3.56
C SER A 326 30.17 -25.25 4.39
N SER A 327 31.28 -26.01 4.35
CA SER A 327 31.46 -27.32 5.02
C SER A 327 32.75 -27.42 5.80
N ARG A 328 33.35 -26.29 6.17
CA ARG A 328 34.66 -26.19 6.84
C ARG A 328 34.70 -26.83 8.21
N TYR A 329 33.59 -26.91 8.92
CA TYR A 329 33.57 -27.35 10.31
C TYR A 329 32.91 -28.71 10.47
N THR A 330 33.52 -29.53 11.31
CA THR A 330 33.04 -30.87 11.68
C THR A 330 32.95 -30.97 13.20
N VAL A 331 31.85 -31.50 13.71
CA VAL A 331 31.69 -31.82 15.14
C VAL A 331 31.78 -33.32 15.33
N THR A 332 32.49 -33.74 16.39
CA THR A 332 32.66 -35.15 16.75
C THR A 332 32.12 -35.40 18.14
N LEU A 333 31.23 -36.37 18.31
CA LEU A 333 30.62 -36.71 19.58
C LEU A 333 31.63 -37.47 20.47
N LEU A 334 31.86 -36.98 21.69
CA LEU A 334 32.81 -37.57 22.65
C LEU A 334 32.14 -38.54 23.63
N THR A 335 30.90 -38.33 24.00
CA THR A 335 30.16 -39.13 24.96
C THR A 335 28.70 -39.29 24.61
N THR A 336 28.11 -40.44 24.92
CA THR A 336 26.68 -40.71 24.83
C THR A 336 25.95 -40.57 26.15
N ASN A 337 26.65 -40.25 27.23
CA ASN A 337 26.04 -39.95 28.53
C ASN A 337 25.67 -38.45 28.58
N TRP A 338 24.41 -38.16 28.40
CA TRP A 338 23.86 -36.80 28.35
C TRP A 338 23.06 -36.42 29.62
N SER A 339 23.24 -37.17 30.72
CA SER A 339 22.46 -36.98 31.96
C SER A 339 22.64 -35.61 32.64
N GLY A 340 23.72 -34.89 32.31
CA GLY A 340 24.01 -33.55 32.82
C GLY A 340 23.52 -32.40 31.92
N LEU A 341 22.76 -32.71 30.85
CA LEU A 341 22.27 -31.72 29.88
C LEU A 341 20.78 -31.44 30.07
N ASP A 342 20.36 -30.23 29.72
CA ASP A 342 18.93 -29.91 29.61
C ASP A 342 18.32 -30.65 28.41
N GLN A 343 17.00 -30.84 28.48
CA GLN A 343 16.23 -31.51 27.42
C GLN A 343 16.45 -30.91 26.03
N SER A 344 16.65 -29.58 25.93
CA SER A 344 16.89 -28.88 24.66
C SER A 344 18.27 -29.20 24.11
N GLU A 345 19.29 -29.28 24.97
CA GLU A 345 20.66 -29.67 24.58
C GLU A 345 20.71 -31.15 24.14
N VAL A 346 20.00 -32.03 24.86
CA VAL A 346 19.82 -33.43 24.47
C VAL A 346 19.16 -33.54 23.09
N SER A 347 18.13 -32.75 22.86
CA SER A 347 17.42 -32.70 21.57
C SER A 347 18.31 -32.17 20.44
N LEU A 348 19.17 -31.20 20.73
CA LEU A 348 20.15 -30.68 19.77
C LEU A 348 21.19 -31.73 19.40
N LEU A 349 21.75 -32.41 20.39
CA LEU A 349 22.72 -33.51 20.14
C LEU A 349 22.05 -34.66 19.38
N GLY A 350 20.79 -35.00 19.68
CA GLY A 350 20.00 -35.97 18.93
C GLY A 350 19.76 -35.59 17.48
N ALA A 351 19.53 -34.30 17.19
CA ALA A 351 19.40 -33.79 15.84
C ALA A 351 20.73 -33.81 15.06
N LEU A 352 21.84 -33.48 15.72
CA LEU A 352 23.17 -33.53 15.14
C LEU A 352 23.64 -35.00 14.92
N PHE A 353 23.32 -35.88 15.85
CA PHE A 353 23.77 -37.27 15.84
C PHE A 353 22.57 -38.24 15.97
N PRO A 354 21.74 -38.41 14.93
CA PRO A 354 20.55 -39.28 14.97
C PRO A 354 20.87 -40.75 15.35
N LYS A 355 22.10 -41.18 15.06
CA LYS A 355 22.64 -42.47 15.52
C LYS A 355 23.74 -42.16 16.51
N ALA A 356 23.38 -42.00 17.80
CA ALA A 356 24.35 -41.72 18.86
C ALA A 356 25.43 -42.77 18.90
N GLY A 357 26.68 -42.32 19.03
CA GLY A 357 27.85 -43.19 19.12
C GLY A 357 29.12 -42.37 19.32
N VAL A 358 29.97 -42.77 20.27
CA VAL A 358 31.26 -42.10 20.53
C VAL A 358 32.10 -42.10 19.26
N GLY A 359 32.73 -40.96 18.94
CA GLY A 359 33.55 -40.80 17.74
C GLY A 359 32.74 -40.50 16.45
N ARG A 360 31.41 -40.44 16.51
CA ARG A 360 30.60 -40.03 15.35
C ARG A 360 30.89 -38.59 14.97
N ARG A 361 31.06 -38.38 13.66
CA ARG A 361 31.36 -37.08 13.05
C ARG A 361 30.16 -36.55 12.27
N ARG A 362 29.93 -35.27 12.36
CA ARG A 362 28.93 -34.54 11.56
C ARG A 362 29.59 -33.31 10.95
N VAL A 363 29.60 -33.22 9.64
CA VAL A 363 29.99 -31.98 8.93
C VAL A 363 28.86 -30.98 9.05
N LEU A 364 29.19 -29.77 9.43
CA LEU A 364 28.22 -28.64 9.48
C LEU A 364 28.14 -28.01 8.09
N ASP A 365 27.42 -28.67 7.20
CA ASP A 365 27.24 -28.22 5.83
C ASP A 365 26.06 -27.26 5.73
N GLN A 366 26.32 -26.03 5.30
CA GLN A 366 25.27 -24.98 5.11
C GLN A 366 24.24 -25.34 4.04
N THR A 367 24.56 -26.28 3.14
CA THR A 367 23.63 -26.75 2.10
C THR A 367 22.71 -27.87 2.60
N ASP A 368 22.95 -28.42 3.79
CA ASP A 368 22.14 -29.48 4.39
C ASP A 368 20.82 -28.93 4.95
N ARG A 369 19.75 -29.01 4.14
CA ARG A 369 18.40 -28.60 4.54
C ARG A 369 17.88 -29.33 5.76
N SER A 370 18.20 -30.62 5.90
CA SER A 370 17.74 -31.42 7.05
C SER A 370 18.33 -30.90 8.36
N LEU A 371 19.58 -30.45 8.33
CA LEU A 371 20.22 -29.79 9.46
C LEU A 371 19.60 -28.42 9.72
N GLY A 372 19.35 -27.62 8.67
CA GLY A 372 18.69 -26.33 8.78
C GLY A 372 17.30 -26.41 9.44
N ASP A 373 16.46 -27.34 9.00
CA ASP A 373 15.12 -27.56 9.55
C ASP A 373 15.18 -28.08 11.02
N ALA A 374 16.14 -28.97 11.33
CA ALA A 374 16.37 -29.42 12.69
C ALA A 374 16.79 -28.27 13.62
N LEU A 375 17.70 -27.41 13.18
CA LEU A 375 18.13 -26.22 13.93
C LEU A 375 17.01 -25.21 14.13
N ALA A 376 16.19 -24.97 13.11
CA ALA A 376 15.00 -24.11 13.21
C ALA A 376 14.01 -24.66 14.27
N THR A 377 13.82 -25.97 14.31
CA THR A 377 12.98 -26.66 15.30
C THR A 377 13.56 -26.51 16.72
N GLN A 378 14.87 -26.67 16.88
CA GLN A 378 15.54 -26.51 18.17
C GLN A 378 15.45 -25.07 18.68
N ARG A 379 15.62 -24.08 17.80
CA ARG A 379 15.43 -22.68 18.13
C ARG A 379 14.00 -22.39 18.60
N ALA A 380 12.99 -22.95 17.92
CA ALA A 380 11.60 -22.82 18.34
C ALA A 380 11.33 -23.49 19.70
N SER A 381 12.06 -24.57 20.05
CA SER A 381 11.98 -25.20 21.36
C SER A 381 12.62 -24.34 22.45
N ALA A 382 13.78 -23.74 22.20
CA ALA A 382 14.43 -22.80 23.12
C ALA A 382 13.53 -21.60 23.42
N ALA A 383 12.90 -21.00 22.40
CA ALA A 383 11.95 -19.90 22.56
C ALA A 383 10.72 -20.29 23.44
N ARG A 384 10.23 -21.53 23.30
CA ARG A 384 9.18 -22.07 24.18
C ARG A 384 9.69 -22.21 25.61
N ARG A 385 10.91 -22.74 25.79
CA ARG A 385 11.52 -22.95 27.10
C ARG A 385 11.70 -21.65 27.89
N VAL A 386 12.06 -20.55 27.23
CA VAL A 386 12.09 -19.19 27.84
C VAL A 386 10.73 -18.83 28.48
N THR A 387 9.63 -19.23 27.85
CA THR A 387 8.28 -18.96 28.38
C THR A 387 7.89 -19.97 29.49
N GLU A 388 8.28 -21.25 29.37
CA GLU A 388 8.04 -22.30 30.35
C GLU A 388 8.78 -22.03 31.67
N LEU A 389 10.02 -21.57 31.60
CA LEU A 389 10.82 -21.13 32.74
C LEU A 389 10.30 -19.79 33.34
N GLY A 390 9.27 -19.21 32.76
CA GLY A 390 8.70 -17.98 33.23
C GLY A 390 9.56 -16.73 33.01
N LEU A 391 10.65 -16.81 32.23
CA LEU A 391 11.54 -15.66 31.98
C LEU A 391 10.85 -14.59 31.14
N ARG A 392 9.98 -15.02 30.24
CA ARG A 392 9.07 -14.13 29.49
C ARG A 392 7.65 -14.61 29.60
N ALA A 393 6.71 -13.69 29.74
CA ALA A 393 5.28 -13.99 29.80
C ALA A 393 4.52 -13.28 28.69
N ARG A 394 3.53 -13.95 28.10
CA ARG A 394 2.61 -13.32 27.16
C ARG A 394 1.70 -12.35 27.89
N THR A 395 1.66 -11.12 27.40
CA THR A 395 0.73 -10.12 27.92
C THR A 395 -0.73 -10.54 27.66
N LYS A 396 -1.54 -10.63 28.73
CA LYS A 396 -2.96 -10.96 28.64
C LYS A 396 -3.76 -9.66 28.84
N SER A 397 -4.50 -9.22 27.82
CA SER A 397 -5.46 -8.12 27.94
C SER A 397 -6.66 -8.39 27.04
N THR A 398 -7.82 -8.60 27.64
CA THR A 398 -9.08 -8.76 26.90
C THR A 398 -9.50 -7.45 26.26
N ALA A 399 -9.31 -6.32 26.93
CA ALA A 399 -9.58 -4.98 26.41
C ALA A 399 -8.78 -4.72 25.12
N ASN A 400 -7.50 -5.13 25.08
CA ASN A 400 -6.68 -4.97 23.88
C ASN A 400 -7.20 -5.75 22.65
N ARG A 401 -7.96 -6.84 22.86
CA ARG A 401 -8.60 -7.57 21.74
C ARG A 401 -9.68 -6.73 21.06
N TRP A 402 -10.51 -6.05 21.86
CA TRP A 402 -11.56 -5.19 21.34
C TRP A 402 -10.99 -3.93 20.68
N VAL A 403 -9.94 -3.34 21.26
CA VAL A 403 -9.25 -2.18 20.68
C VAL A 403 -8.60 -2.54 19.33
N ARG A 404 -8.00 -3.71 19.21
CA ARG A 404 -7.46 -4.20 17.93
C ARG A 404 -8.56 -4.44 16.90
N PHE A 405 -9.71 -4.96 17.34
CA PHE A 405 -10.86 -5.09 16.46
C PHE A 405 -11.36 -3.71 15.99
N ALA A 406 -11.38 -2.70 16.88
CA ALA A 406 -11.73 -1.33 16.53
C ALA A 406 -10.75 -0.74 15.50
N PHE A 407 -9.44 -0.97 15.61
CA PHE A 407 -8.46 -0.51 14.61
C PHE A 407 -8.65 -1.21 13.26
N LEU A 408 -8.95 -2.50 13.26
CA LEU A 408 -9.27 -3.22 12.03
C LEU A 408 -10.55 -2.67 11.38
N LEU A 409 -11.57 -2.40 12.17
CA LEU A 409 -12.81 -1.80 11.70
C LEU A 409 -12.57 -0.40 11.11
N LEU A 410 -11.79 0.45 11.79
CA LEU A 410 -11.42 1.77 11.28
C LEU A 410 -10.65 1.70 9.96
N PHE A 411 -9.74 0.73 9.83
CA PHE A 411 -9.05 0.48 8.57
C PHE A 411 -10.03 0.14 7.45
N VAL A 412 -10.95 -0.80 7.70
CA VAL A 412 -11.96 -1.22 6.70
C VAL A 412 -12.90 -0.06 6.35
N LEU A 413 -13.33 0.73 7.35
CA LEU A 413 -14.20 1.88 7.11
C LEU A 413 -13.51 2.98 6.29
N SER A 414 -12.23 3.26 6.56
CA SER A 414 -11.45 4.25 5.82
C SER A 414 -11.23 3.82 4.37
N VAL A 415 -10.91 2.54 4.13
CA VAL A 415 -10.78 1.99 2.76
C VAL A 415 -12.14 1.96 2.05
N GLY A 416 -13.21 1.60 2.77
CA GLY A 416 -14.58 1.61 2.24
C GLY A 416 -15.06 3.01 1.86
N HIS A 417 -14.75 4.02 2.70
CA HIS A 417 -15.07 5.41 2.40
C HIS A 417 -14.31 5.91 1.16
N LEU A 418 -13.03 5.55 1.03
CA LEU A 418 -12.23 5.88 -0.15
C LEU A 418 -12.80 5.25 -1.43
N ALA A 419 -13.21 3.98 -1.38
CA ALA A 419 -13.86 3.30 -2.51
C ALA A 419 -15.22 3.95 -2.85
N PHE A 420 -15.99 4.32 -1.82
CA PHE A 420 -17.26 5.03 -2.03
C PHE A 420 -17.05 6.43 -2.62
N ALA A 421 -16.00 7.16 -2.19
CA ALA A 421 -15.64 8.44 -2.78
C ALA A 421 -15.24 8.30 -4.26
N ALA A 422 -14.47 7.29 -4.60
CA ALA A 422 -14.10 7.01 -5.98
C ALA A 422 -15.34 6.71 -6.87
N ALA A 423 -16.27 5.91 -6.37
CA ALA A 423 -17.50 5.57 -7.08
C ALA A 423 -18.47 6.76 -7.25
N ASN A 424 -18.30 7.84 -6.48
CA ASN A 424 -19.11 9.07 -6.56
C ASN A 424 -18.32 10.27 -7.11
N HIS A 425 -17.25 10.02 -7.87
CA HIS A 425 -16.41 11.06 -8.50
C HIS A 425 -15.81 12.10 -7.51
N ALA A 426 -15.78 11.74 -6.22
CA ALA A 426 -15.24 12.58 -5.15
C ALA A 426 -13.78 12.21 -4.79
N GLY A 427 -13.05 11.53 -5.67
CA GLY A 427 -11.67 11.06 -5.49
C GLY A 427 -10.61 12.15 -5.56
N VAL A 428 -10.84 13.30 -4.94
CA VAL A 428 -9.92 14.44 -4.91
C VAL A 428 -8.89 14.31 -3.78
N TRP A 429 -7.75 15.00 -3.89
CA TRP A 429 -6.62 14.83 -2.98
C TRP A 429 -6.96 15.09 -1.50
N TRP A 430 -7.85 16.04 -1.19
CA TRP A 430 -8.27 16.34 0.20
C TRP A 430 -9.18 15.27 0.82
N VAL A 431 -9.72 14.33 0.03
CA VAL A 431 -10.42 13.12 0.48
C VAL A 431 -9.44 11.94 0.54
N VAL A 432 -8.71 11.71 -0.55
CA VAL A 432 -7.79 10.57 -0.70
C VAL A 432 -6.67 10.60 0.34
N VAL A 433 -6.05 11.77 0.56
CA VAL A 433 -4.89 11.86 1.48
C VAL A 433 -5.28 11.56 2.93
N PRO A 434 -6.35 12.15 3.51
CA PRO A 434 -6.76 11.80 4.87
C PRO A 434 -7.20 10.35 5.02
N ASP A 435 -7.95 9.78 4.07
CA ASP A 435 -8.40 8.39 4.14
C ASP A 435 -7.23 7.40 4.09
N VAL A 436 -6.30 7.58 3.16
CA VAL A 436 -5.08 6.76 3.09
C VAL A 436 -4.25 6.91 4.36
N ALA A 437 -4.08 8.14 4.86
CA ALA A 437 -3.34 8.38 6.10
C ALA A 437 -4.03 7.71 7.30
N ALA A 438 -5.36 7.78 7.40
CA ALA A 438 -6.12 7.12 8.46
C ALA A 438 -6.01 5.60 8.38
N ALA A 439 -6.10 5.01 7.19
CA ALA A 439 -5.93 3.56 6.96
C ALA A 439 -4.53 3.09 7.38
N VAL A 440 -3.48 3.78 6.93
CA VAL A 440 -2.09 3.45 7.29
C VAL A 440 -1.89 3.59 8.81
N PHE A 441 -2.41 4.65 9.42
CA PHE A 441 -2.29 4.89 10.85
C PHE A 441 -3.03 3.82 11.68
N ALA A 442 -4.24 3.43 11.27
CA ALA A 442 -4.98 2.33 11.90
C ALA A 442 -4.21 1.00 11.81
N LEU A 443 -3.58 0.70 10.67
CA LEU A 443 -2.74 -0.48 10.48
C LEU A 443 -1.50 -0.45 11.39
N VAL A 444 -0.83 0.69 11.50
CA VAL A 444 0.32 0.87 12.40
C VAL A 444 -0.09 0.65 13.85
N LEU A 445 -1.21 1.23 14.31
CA LEU A 445 -1.73 1.02 15.66
C LEU A 445 -2.13 -0.43 15.91
N LEU A 446 -2.70 -1.11 14.91
CA LEU A 446 -3.02 -2.54 14.96
C LEU A 446 -1.76 -3.38 15.18
N VAL A 447 -0.67 -3.07 14.49
CA VAL A 447 0.63 -3.76 14.65
C VAL A 447 1.25 -3.43 16.01
N LEU A 448 1.29 -2.16 16.40
CA LEU A 448 1.87 -1.72 17.67
C LEU A 448 1.12 -2.25 18.89
N SER A 449 -0.19 -2.50 18.78
CA SER A 449 -1.02 -3.09 19.84
C SER A 449 -0.92 -4.61 19.93
N ARG A 450 -0.08 -5.27 19.12
CA ARG A 450 0.13 -6.72 19.20
C ARG A 450 0.64 -7.12 20.57
N ARG A 451 0.21 -8.30 21.02
CA ARG A 451 0.69 -8.91 22.27
C ARG A 451 2.19 -9.10 22.20
N ARG A 452 2.90 -8.69 23.24
CA ARG A 452 4.33 -8.90 23.40
C ARG A 452 4.64 -9.98 24.44
N LEU A 453 5.77 -10.63 24.30
CA LEU A 453 6.42 -11.35 25.36
C LEU A 453 7.18 -10.33 26.20
N ARG A 454 6.68 -10.01 27.40
CA ARG A 454 7.36 -9.13 28.36
C ARG A 454 8.33 -9.94 29.21
N ILE A 455 9.42 -9.31 29.60
CA ILE A 455 10.32 -9.89 30.59
C ILE A 455 9.62 -9.85 31.97
N THR A 456 9.61 -10.98 32.67
CA THR A 456 9.08 -11.10 34.04
C THR A 456 10.11 -10.67 35.08
N ASP A 457 9.76 -10.69 36.38
CA ASP A 457 10.73 -10.39 37.45
C ASP A 457 11.86 -11.43 37.49
N ASP A 458 11.55 -12.71 37.24
CA ASP A 458 12.56 -13.77 37.10
C ASP A 458 13.44 -13.55 35.88
N GLY A 459 12.84 -13.19 34.75
CA GLY A 459 13.59 -12.81 33.55
C GLY A 459 14.47 -11.59 33.76
N ALA A 460 14.00 -10.59 34.51
CA ALA A 460 14.80 -9.43 34.83
C ALA A 460 16.04 -9.78 35.67
N ARG A 461 15.90 -10.72 36.62
CA ARG A 461 17.04 -11.22 37.39
C ARG A 461 18.07 -11.92 36.49
N VAL A 462 17.61 -12.76 35.57
CA VAL A 462 18.51 -13.44 34.60
C VAL A 462 19.18 -12.43 33.68
N ARG A 463 18.42 -11.41 33.20
CA ARG A 463 18.99 -10.34 32.37
C ARG A 463 20.10 -9.59 33.12
N ASP A 464 19.83 -9.20 34.37
CA ASP A 464 20.77 -8.43 35.18
C ASP A 464 22.02 -9.27 35.52
N HIS A 465 21.89 -10.59 35.73
CA HIS A 465 23.00 -11.52 35.92
C HIS A 465 23.84 -11.63 34.63
N LEU A 466 23.22 -11.81 33.47
CA LEU A 466 23.91 -11.83 32.17
C LEU A 466 24.63 -10.50 31.86
N GLU A 467 24.04 -9.37 32.24
CA GLU A 467 24.70 -8.08 32.12
C GLU A 467 25.86 -7.92 33.12
N GLY A 468 25.74 -8.50 34.33
CA GLY A 468 26.84 -8.62 35.29
C GLY A 468 28.00 -9.47 34.73
N LEU A 469 27.68 -10.59 34.08
CA LEU A 469 28.66 -11.40 33.39
C LEU A 469 29.36 -10.63 32.26
N ARG A 470 28.62 -9.81 31.51
CA ARG A 470 29.19 -8.93 30.48
C ARG A 470 30.17 -7.93 31.09
N GLN A 471 29.79 -7.27 32.18
CA GLN A 471 30.67 -6.34 32.87
C GLN A 471 31.95 -7.02 33.36
N TYR A 472 31.85 -8.24 33.91
CA TYR A 472 33.02 -9.03 34.31
C TYR A 472 33.96 -9.32 33.12
N ILE A 473 33.41 -9.67 31.96
CA ILE A 473 34.20 -9.93 30.74
C ILE A 473 34.94 -8.67 30.29
N GLU A 474 34.30 -7.49 30.44
CA GLU A 474 34.85 -6.18 30.04
C GLU A 474 35.86 -5.60 31.05
N LEU A 475 35.94 -6.13 32.28
CA LEU A 475 36.91 -5.66 33.27
C LEU A 475 38.36 -5.90 32.81
N ALA A 476 39.27 -5.04 33.24
CA ALA A 476 40.69 -5.28 33.09
C ALA A 476 41.13 -6.56 33.83
N GLU A 477 42.13 -7.25 33.33
CA GLU A 477 42.55 -8.52 33.88
C GLU A 477 42.92 -8.46 35.36
N LYS A 478 43.62 -7.40 35.76
CA LYS A 478 43.98 -7.16 37.17
C LYS A 478 42.75 -7.10 38.07
N ASP A 479 41.70 -6.42 37.61
CA ASP A 479 40.48 -6.23 38.38
C ASP A 479 39.66 -7.53 38.43
N ARG A 480 39.66 -8.33 37.36
CA ARG A 480 39.06 -9.69 37.33
C ARG A 480 39.73 -10.64 38.34
N LEU A 481 41.06 -10.66 38.38
CA LEU A 481 41.77 -11.49 39.32
C LEU A 481 41.55 -11.04 40.76
N ALA A 482 41.53 -9.73 41.04
CA ALA A 482 41.16 -9.16 42.33
C ALA A 482 39.74 -9.55 42.75
N PHE A 483 38.79 -9.54 41.81
CA PHE A 483 37.41 -9.95 42.04
C PHE A 483 37.30 -11.43 42.44
N LEU A 484 38.01 -12.33 41.76
CA LEU A 484 38.04 -13.78 42.07
C LEU A 484 38.68 -14.08 43.45
N GLN A 485 39.53 -13.23 43.96
CA GLN A 485 40.16 -13.34 45.28
C GLN A 485 39.31 -12.70 46.41
N SER A 486 38.23 -11.99 46.05
CA SER A 486 37.39 -11.28 47.04
C SER A 486 36.69 -12.27 47.97
N PRO A 487 36.60 -11.95 49.28
CA PRO A 487 35.90 -12.81 50.26
C PRO A 487 34.42 -13.03 50.00
N THR A 488 33.85 -12.20 49.15
CA THR A 488 32.41 -12.22 48.80
C THR A 488 32.07 -13.17 47.66
N THR A 489 33.07 -13.79 46.96
CA THR A 489 32.83 -14.76 45.90
C THR A 489 32.67 -16.15 46.47
N ALA A 490 31.64 -16.89 46.04
CA ALA A 490 31.28 -18.20 46.59
C ALA A 490 32.28 -19.31 46.26
N GLU A 491 33.07 -19.19 45.19
CA GLU A 491 34.07 -20.19 44.75
C GLU A 491 35.43 -19.51 44.69
N ARG A 492 36.33 -19.92 45.60
CA ARG A 492 37.72 -19.43 45.59
C ARG A 492 38.53 -20.22 44.57
N ILE A 493 38.91 -19.57 43.48
CA ILE A 493 39.81 -20.15 42.51
C ILE A 493 41.22 -19.69 42.86
N ASP A 494 42.16 -20.64 42.95
CA ASP A 494 43.56 -20.27 43.08
C ASP A 494 44.02 -19.63 41.76
N VAL A 495 44.21 -18.33 41.81
CA VAL A 495 44.63 -17.53 40.64
C VAL A 495 46.04 -17.86 40.18
N ASN A 496 46.84 -18.58 41.03
CA ASN A 496 48.16 -19.09 40.67
C ASN A 496 48.06 -20.41 39.88
N ASP A 497 46.92 -21.11 39.93
CA ASP A 497 46.66 -22.25 39.07
C ASP A 497 46.14 -21.76 37.70
N SER A 498 47.09 -21.57 36.80
CA SER A 498 46.78 -21.12 35.42
C SER A 498 45.79 -22.04 34.70
N GLY A 499 45.81 -23.35 34.99
CA GLY A 499 44.87 -24.30 34.39
C GLY A 499 43.43 -24.11 34.89
N ALA A 500 43.23 -23.83 36.18
CA ALA A 500 41.93 -23.56 36.76
C ALA A 500 41.32 -22.24 36.19
N VAL A 501 42.17 -21.21 36.03
CA VAL A 501 41.78 -19.93 35.44
C VAL A 501 41.39 -20.10 33.96
N ILE A 502 42.15 -20.87 33.18
CA ILE A 502 41.81 -21.14 31.76
C ILE A 502 40.48 -21.86 31.66
N LYS A 503 40.21 -22.90 32.47
CA LYS A 503 38.93 -23.60 32.46
C LYS A 503 37.74 -22.70 32.82
N LEU A 504 37.92 -21.76 33.75
CA LEU A 504 36.88 -20.75 34.04
C LEU A 504 36.63 -19.84 32.84
N TYR A 505 37.70 -19.38 32.20
CA TYR A 505 37.58 -18.48 31.05
C TYR A 505 36.96 -19.19 29.84
N GLU A 506 37.23 -20.48 29.63
CA GLU A 506 36.56 -21.30 28.62
C GLU A 506 35.07 -21.46 28.90
N LYS A 507 34.63 -21.64 30.14
CA LYS A 507 33.23 -21.71 30.55
C LYS A 507 32.46 -20.45 30.19
N VAL A 508 33.10 -19.29 30.25
CA VAL A 508 32.51 -17.98 29.97
C VAL A 508 32.43 -17.68 28.46
N LEU A 509 33.31 -18.31 27.66
CA LEU A 509 33.43 -18.05 26.23
C LEU A 509 32.10 -18.15 25.42
N PRO A 510 31.24 -19.17 25.60
CA PRO A 510 29.96 -19.26 24.90
C PRO A 510 29.05 -18.06 25.21
N TYR A 511 29.06 -17.58 26.44
CA TYR A 511 28.27 -16.41 26.84
C TYR A 511 28.87 -15.12 26.33
N ALA A 512 30.22 -15.01 26.25
CA ALA A 512 30.86 -13.86 25.59
C ALA A 512 30.43 -13.74 24.13
N MET A 513 30.22 -14.87 23.43
CA MET A 513 29.64 -14.87 22.06
C MET A 513 28.23 -14.35 22.04
N VAL A 514 27.35 -14.80 22.93
CA VAL A 514 25.96 -14.33 23.04
C VAL A 514 25.91 -12.85 23.39
N LEU A 515 26.78 -12.39 24.29
CA LEU A 515 26.81 -10.99 24.76
C LEU A 515 27.48 -10.04 23.76
N GLY A 516 28.17 -10.58 22.73
CA GLY A 516 28.83 -9.79 21.69
C GLY A 516 30.19 -9.21 22.11
N VAL A 517 30.83 -9.80 23.10
CA VAL A 517 32.13 -9.40 23.63
C VAL A 517 33.21 -10.51 23.44
N SER A 518 32.94 -11.45 22.52
CA SER A 518 33.81 -12.61 22.26
C SER A 518 35.21 -12.25 21.76
N GLU A 519 35.36 -11.22 20.94
CA GLU A 519 36.68 -10.82 20.39
C GLU A 519 37.67 -10.40 21.49
N GLN A 520 37.20 -9.62 22.45
CA GLN A 520 38.01 -9.21 23.59
C GLN A 520 38.36 -10.41 24.48
N TRP A 521 37.37 -11.29 24.72
CA TRP A 521 37.53 -12.46 25.56
C TRP A 521 38.50 -13.50 24.96
N VAL A 522 38.43 -13.67 23.66
CA VAL A 522 39.36 -14.56 22.92
C VAL A 522 40.80 -14.08 23.04
N LYS A 523 41.09 -12.80 23.00
CA LYS A 523 42.43 -12.25 23.21
C LYS A 523 42.94 -12.58 24.61
N VAL A 524 42.11 -12.37 25.63
CA VAL A 524 42.46 -12.69 27.02
C VAL A 524 42.73 -14.21 27.18
N LEU A 525 41.92 -15.04 26.55
CA LEU A 525 42.09 -16.49 26.59
C LEU A 525 43.39 -16.91 25.87
N GLN A 526 43.69 -16.32 24.73
CA GLN A 526 44.89 -16.54 23.94
C GLN A 526 46.17 -16.19 24.73
N ASP A 527 46.18 -15.04 25.40
CA ASP A 527 47.30 -14.62 26.23
C ASP A 527 47.54 -15.60 27.40
N ARG A 528 46.47 -16.15 27.98
CA ARG A 528 46.54 -17.13 29.04
C ARG A 528 47.10 -18.48 28.55
N TYR A 529 46.68 -18.97 27.40
CA TYR A 529 47.24 -20.18 26.79
C TYR A 529 48.72 -20.02 26.47
N ALA A 530 49.13 -18.86 25.98
CA ALA A 530 50.53 -18.57 25.71
C ALA A 530 51.41 -18.63 26.98
N THR A 531 50.87 -18.29 28.15
CA THR A 531 51.62 -18.35 29.43
C THR A 531 51.77 -19.77 29.95
N THR A 532 50.91 -20.73 29.58
CA THR A 532 51.00 -22.15 30.00
C THR A 532 51.81 -23.02 29.04
N GLY A 533 52.17 -22.47 27.86
CA GLY A 533 52.89 -23.25 26.83
C GLY A 533 51.99 -24.17 26.01
N GLU A 534 50.68 -24.10 26.21
CA GLU A 534 49.68 -24.83 25.41
C GLU A 534 49.26 -23.95 24.20
N SER A 535 49.17 -24.56 23.02
CA SER A 535 48.91 -23.83 21.79
C SER A 535 47.41 -23.76 21.38
N SER A 536 46.57 -24.62 21.95
CA SER A 536 45.16 -24.74 21.59
C SER A 536 44.33 -25.42 22.69
N PRO A 537 43.02 -25.10 22.78
CA PRO A 537 42.12 -25.78 23.69
C PRO A 537 41.83 -27.22 23.23
N ASP A 538 41.65 -28.14 24.20
CA ASP A 538 41.38 -29.58 23.97
C ASP A 538 40.10 -29.84 23.15
N TRP A 539 39.14 -28.91 23.19
CA TRP A 539 37.85 -29.07 22.54
C TRP A 539 37.85 -28.59 21.08
N TYR A 540 38.93 -27.96 20.61
CA TYR A 540 39.08 -27.46 19.25
C TYR A 540 40.35 -27.99 18.57
N SER A 541 40.21 -28.35 17.29
CA SER A 541 41.33 -28.79 16.44
C SER A 541 41.27 -28.05 15.11
N GLY A 542 42.29 -27.26 14.83
CA GLY A 542 42.37 -26.46 13.60
C GLY A 542 43.57 -25.53 13.59
N PRO A 543 43.85 -24.87 12.43
CA PRO A 543 45.07 -24.07 12.23
C PRO A 543 45.14 -22.79 13.09
N SER A 544 43.99 -22.26 13.53
CA SER A 544 43.95 -20.98 14.25
C SER A 544 42.79 -20.94 15.25
N PRO A 545 42.93 -21.55 16.44
CA PRO A 545 41.82 -21.79 17.36
C PRO A 545 41.12 -20.49 17.86
N PHE A 546 41.80 -19.36 17.85
CA PHE A 546 41.27 -18.11 18.39
C PHE A 546 40.93 -17.05 17.36
N LEU A 547 41.56 -17.07 16.17
CA LEU A 547 41.29 -16.11 15.09
C LEU A 547 39.97 -16.35 14.35
N THR A 548 39.44 -17.57 14.45
CA THR A 548 38.28 -18.03 13.66
C THR A 548 36.94 -17.91 14.36
N LEU A 549 36.90 -17.44 15.62
CA LEU A 549 35.62 -17.44 16.36
C LEU A 549 34.56 -16.48 15.78
N ALA A 550 34.99 -15.36 15.23
CA ALA A 550 34.09 -14.44 14.49
C ALA A 550 33.64 -15.07 13.17
N VAL A 551 34.57 -15.72 12.45
CA VAL A 551 34.26 -16.48 11.24
C VAL A 551 33.37 -17.69 11.57
N TRP A 552 33.64 -18.39 12.67
CA TRP A 552 32.81 -19.47 13.20
C TRP A 552 31.36 -19.01 13.45
N SER A 553 31.18 -17.92 14.18
CA SER A 553 29.84 -17.43 14.52
C SER A 553 29.01 -17.04 13.28
N SER A 554 29.64 -16.49 12.24
CA SER A 554 28.99 -16.18 10.98
C SER A 554 28.73 -17.42 10.11
N ALA A 555 29.70 -18.35 10.05
CA ALA A 555 29.62 -19.56 9.24
C ALA A 555 28.62 -20.59 9.79
N VAL A 556 28.43 -20.64 11.10
CA VAL A 556 27.62 -21.66 11.80
C VAL A 556 26.32 -21.07 12.36
N SER A 557 25.97 -19.81 12.04
CA SER A 557 24.68 -19.23 12.45
C SER A 557 23.50 -20.00 11.84
N THR A 558 22.36 -20.03 12.52
CA THR A 558 21.15 -20.69 12.00
C THR A 558 20.67 -20.10 10.68
N SER A 559 20.97 -18.82 10.41
CA SER A 559 20.66 -18.15 9.15
C SER A 559 21.56 -18.57 7.98
N SER A 560 22.71 -19.21 8.27
CA SER A 560 23.64 -19.69 7.25
C SER A 560 23.23 -21.04 6.66
N PHE A 561 22.35 -21.79 7.33
CA PHE A 561 21.86 -23.08 6.84
C PHE A 561 20.66 -22.91 5.94
N ALA A 562 20.58 -23.71 4.87
CA ALA A 562 19.45 -23.71 3.95
C ALA A 562 18.15 -24.09 4.69
N THR A 563 17.25 -23.14 4.86
CA THR A 563 15.88 -23.39 5.29
C THR A 563 14.98 -23.44 4.07
N THR A 564 13.87 -24.15 4.14
CA THR A 564 12.85 -24.13 3.08
C THR A 564 12.40 -22.69 2.90
N PRO A 565 12.59 -22.04 1.72
CA PRO A 565 12.09 -20.68 1.54
C PRO A 565 10.58 -20.72 1.68
N ALA A 566 10.02 -19.93 2.59
CA ALA A 566 8.62 -19.59 2.53
C ALA A 566 8.41 -18.96 1.16
N SER A 567 7.50 -19.54 0.36
CA SER A 567 7.13 -19.00 -0.95
C SER A 567 6.65 -17.57 -0.78
N SER A 568 7.55 -16.61 -0.94
CA SER A 568 7.20 -15.22 -1.13
C SER A 568 6.69 -15.12 -2.56
N SER A 569 5.38 -15.01 -2.72
CA SER A 569 4.79 -14.53 -3.95
C SER A 569 5.24 -13.08 -4.14
N GLU A 570 6.26 -12.87 -4.94
CA GLU A 570 6.60 -11.55 -5.45
C GLU A 570 5.51 -11.13 -6.42
N SER A 571 4.60 -10.28 -5.95
CA SER A 571 3.74 -9.51 -6.81
C SER A 571 4.55 -8.30 -7.32
N SER A 572 5.12 -8.44 -8.50
CA SER A 572 5.71 -7.33 -9.24
C SER A 572 4.59 -6.43 -9.77
N SER A 573 4.30 -5.34 -9.06
CA SER A 573 3.50 -4.24 -9.60
C SER A 573 4.41 -3.29 -10.39
N SER A 574 4.39 -3.43 -11.71
CA SER A 574 4.99 -2.47 -12.62
C SER A 574 4.07 -1.24 -12.72
N PHE A 575 4.48 -0.13 -12.14
CA PHE A 575 3.87 1.17 -12.42
C PHE A 575 4.46 1.74 -13.71
N GLY A 576 3.68 1.64 -14.79
CA GLY A 576 3.95 2.34 -16.03
C GLY A 576 3.48 3.79 -15.93
N GLY A 577 4.40 4.75 -15.98
CA GLY A 577 4.11 6.14 -16.10
C GLY A 577 3.73 6.52 -17.54
N SER A 578 2.54 7.11 -17.74
CA SER A 578 2.10 7.69 -19.02
C SER A 578 2.27 9.20 -19.00
N GLY A 579 2.97 9.70 -20.01
CA GLY A 579 3.28 11.11 -20.23
C GLY A 579 2.03 11.93 -20.59
N GLY A 580 2.03 13.18 -20.15
CA GLY A 580 0.96 14.13 -20.33
C GLY A 580 0.96 14.81 -21.70
N GLY A 581 -0.22 14.96 -22.26
CA GLY A 581 -0.55 15.93 -23.31
C GLY A 581 -1.66 16.84 -22.79
N GLY A 582 -1.42 18.16 -22.76
CA GLY A 582 -2.39 19.12 -22.32
C GLY A 582 -3.41 19.37 -23.41
N PHE A 583 -4.69 19.38 -23.06
CA PHE A 583 -5.77 19.91 -23.87
C PHE A 583 -6.49 21.01 -23.10
N SER A 584 -6.67 22.12 -23.76
CA SER A 584 -7.41 23.28 -23.30
C SER A 584 -8.91 23.03 -23.46
N GLY A 585 -9.67 23.23 -22.37
CA GLY A 585 -11.07 23.61 -22.33
C GLY A 585 -12.08 22.61 -22.91
N GLY A 586 -12.52 21.64 -22.10
CA GLY A 586 -13.80 20.99 -22.36
C GLY A 586 -14.95 21.91 -21.93
N GLY A 587 -15.82 22.30 -22.84
CA GLY A 587 -17.11 22.93 -22.50
C GLY A 587 -17.98 21.92 -21.73
N GLY A 588 -18.90 22.43 -20.87
CA GLY A 588 -19.96 21.61 -20.33
C GLY A 588 -20.80 21.03 -21.47
N GLY A 589 -21.40 19.87 -21.29
CA GLY A 589 -22.29 19.28 -22.29
C GLY A 589 -21.59 18.37 -23.29
N GLY A 590 -20.43 17.83 -22.94
CA GLY A 590 -19.81 16.78 -23.72
C GLY A 590 -20.77 15.63 -23.91
N GLY A 591 -21.19 15.10 -24.80
CA GLY A 591 -22.02 13.95 -25.12
C GLY A 591 -21.67 13.50 -26.53
N GLY A 592 -22.45 12.61 -27.08
CA GLY A 592 -22.20 12.12 -28.40
C GLY A 592 -23.40 11.43 -29.01
N GLY A 593 -23.19 10.83 -30.14
CA GLY A 593 -24.19 10.02 -30.80
C GLY A 593 -23.60 9.24 -31.97
N GLY A 594 -24.34 8.26 -32.42
CA GLY A 594 -23.95 7.39 -33.54
C GLY A 594 -25.10 6.52 -33.99
N GLY A 595 -24.80 5.59 -34.89
CA GLY A 595 -25.74 4.52 -35.29
C GLY A 595 -25.66 3.32 -34.38
N TRP A 596 -26.72 2.57 -34.27
CA TRP A 596 -26.72 1.28 -33.54
C TRP A 596 -27.53 0.23 -34.26
#